data_053bf710d08cac5560ba17d861c9b1f0
#
_entry.id   053bf710d08cac5560ba17d861c9b1f0
#
_cell.length_a   1.000
_cell.length_b   1.000
_cell.length_c   1.000
_cell.angle_alpha   90.00
_cell.angle_beta   90.00
_cell.angle_gamma   90.00
#
_symmetry.space_group_name_H-M   'P 1'
#
loop_
_entity.id
_entity.type
_entity.pdbx_description
1 polymer ?
#
loop_
_entity_poly.entity_id
_entity_poly.type
_entity_poly.pdbx_seq_one_letter_code
_entity_poly.pdbx_strand_id
1 'polypeptide(L)'
;GATSLTGSNEPLYVIDGVPVEDPSMLDAISPNDIQSMDVLKDASAAAIYGSRAANGVVIVTTKKGVEGSKPTVSFNYNVTTDVQIKNFRILYGDEWRETVRRFAKETLVYDPSNQYALEILEPNSTALGSANTNWFDEVKQTAIRHNADLTVSGGSKVSKYLISLSVFDQQGMVKGGDLSRYNARVSTEMNV
;
A
#
# COMPACT_ATOMS: atom_id res chain seq x y z
N GLY A 1 13.14 -19.71 7.41
CA GLY A 1 12.23 -19.91 8.54
C GLY A 1 12.43 -18.82 9.57
N ALA A 2 11.44 -18.57 10.42
CA ALA A 2 11.56 -17.60 11.50
C ALA A 2 12.68 -18.03 12.45
N THR A 3 13.66 -17.15 12.68
CA THR A 3 14.84 -17.44 13.48
C THR A 3 14.73 -16.93 14.92
N SER A 4 13.68 -16.14 15.22
CA SER A 4 13.42 -15.61 16.55
C SER A 4 11.97 -15.82 16.97
N LEU A 5 11.77 -16.22 18.23
CA LEU A 5 10.45 -16.33 18.87
C LEU A 5 9.96 -15.00 19.46
N THR A 6 10.86 -14.04 19.69
CA THR A 6 10.59 -12.77 20.38
C THR A 6 11.12 -11.53 19.64
N GLY A 7 11.89 -11.71 18.55
CA GLY A 7 12.44 -10.62 17.74
C GLY A 7 11.69 -10.42 16.43
N SER A 8 11.94 -9.28 15.78
CA SER A 8 11.46 -9.02 14.41
C SER A 8 12.03 -10.07 13.46
N ASN A 9 11.19 -10.62 12.59
CA ASN A 9 11.59 -11.48 11.47
C ASN A 9 11.83 -10.67 10.18
N GLU A 10 11.88 -9.35 10.27
CA GLU A 10 12.15 -8.48 9.15
C GLU A 10 13.63 -8.53 8.74
N PRO A 11 13.93 -8.41 7.44
CA PRO A 11 15.30 -8.30 6.97
C PRO A 11 15.91 -6.96 7.38
N LEU A 12 17.24 -6.89 7.44
CA LEU A 12 17.96 -5.63 7.59
C LEU A 12 17.94 -4.88 6.26
N TYR A 13 17.54 -3.61 6.27
CA TYR A 13 17.64 -2.75 5.10
C TYR A 13 18.93 -1.94 5.13
N VAL A 14 19.59 -1.85 3.96
CA VAL A 14 20.82 -1.07 3.77
C VAL A 14 20.62 -0.16 2.57
N ILE A 15 20.59 1.16 2.80
CA ILE A 15 20.37 2.15 1.75
C ILE A 15 21.69 2.87 1.48
N ASP A 16 22.21 2.77 0.26
CA ASP A 16 23.50 3.33 -0.16
C ASP A 16 24.66 3.02 0.80
N GLY A 17 24.65 1.78 1.35
CA GLY A 17 25.65 1.31 2.31
C GLY A 17 25.38 1.63 3.77
N VAL A 18 24.32 2.38 4.08
CA VAL A 18 23.92 2.75 5.45
C VAL A 18 22.82 1.80 5.93
N PRO A 19 23.03 1.03 7.00
CA PRO A 19 21.98 0.23 7.61
C PRO A 19 20.89 1.14 8.22
N VAL A 20 19.63 0.82 7.95
CA VAL A 20 18.46 1.52 8.51
C VAL A 20 17.68 0.58 9.42
N GLU A 21 17.26 1.09 10.56
CA GLU A 21 16.54 0.31 11.57
C GLU A 21 15.02 0.32 11.34
N ASP A 22 14.52 1.40 10.73
CA ASP A 22 13.11 1.57 10.44
C ASP A 22 12.83 1.32 8.95
N PRO A 23 12.12 0.22 8.59
CA PRO A 23 11.75 -0.07 7.21
C PRO A 23 10.95 1.05 6.52
N SER A 24 10.24 1.89 7.30
CA SER A 24 9.47 3.00 6.75
C SER A 24 10.34 4.07 6.06
N MET A 25 11.67 4.08 6.35
CA MET A 25 12.61 4.94 5.62
C MET A 25 12.68 4.63 4.12
N LEU A 26 12.30 3.42 3.70
CA LEU A 26 12.17 3.09 2.27
C LEU A 26 11.03 3.87 1.61
N ASP A 27 9.97 4.16 2.35
CA ASP A 27 8.84 4.93 1.84
C ASP A 27 9.22 6.38 1.52
N ALA A 28 10.31 6.87 2.11
CA ALA A 28 10.85 8.18 1.80
C ALA A 28 11.63 8.24 0.48
N ILE A 29 11.91 7.09 -0.15
CA ILE A 29 12.62 7.02 -1.42
C ILE A 29 11.60 6.81 -2.54
N SER A 30 11.63 7.68 -3.56
CA SER A 30 10.84 7.44 -4.77
C SER A 30 11.32 6.14 -5.44
N PRO A 31 10.44 5.22 -5.87
CA PRO A 31 10.84 4.05 -6.65
C PRO A 31 11.64 4.43 -7.89
N ASN A 32 11.40 5.60 -8.47
CA ASN A 32 12.14 6.10 -9.61
C ASN A 32 13.58 6.54 -9.31
N ASP A 33 13.93 6.73 -8.03
CA ASP A 33 15.28 7.01 -7.57
C ASP A 33 16.09 5.75 -7.25
N ILE A 34 15.47 4.58 -7.25
CA ILE A 34 16.15 3.31 -7.01
C ILE A 34 16.85 2.86 -8.31
N GLN A 35 18.13 2.54 -8.20
CA GLN A 35 18.95 1.95 -9.27
C GLN A 35 18.90 0.43 -9.24
N SER A 36 19.10 -0.18 -8.07
CA SER A 36 19.00 -1.63 -7.86
C SER A 36 18.51 -1.97 -6.44
N MET A 37 17.94 -3.16 -6.32
CA MET A 37 17.58 -3.75 -5.04
C MET A 37 18.07 -5.19 -5.04
N ASP A 38 19.01 -5.49 -4.15
CA ASP A 38 19.63 -6.79 -4.03
C ASP A 38 19.29 -7.43 -2.70
N VAL A 39 18.93 -8.72 -2.68
CA VAL A 39 18.55 -9.45 -1.47
C VAL A 39 19.60 -10.52 -1.16
N LEU A 40 20.30 -10.35 -0.04
CA LEU A 40 21.26 -11.31 0.47
C LEU A 40 20.59 -12.19 1.54
N LYS A 41 20.56 -13.51 1.32
CA LYS A 41 19.95 -14.48 2.24
C LYS A 41 20.93 -15.54 2.76
N ASP A 42 22.18 -15.41 2.44
CA ASP A 42 23.22 -16.40 2.73
C ASP A 42 24.18 -15.93 3.83
N ALA A 43 25.14 -16.79 4.16
CA ALA A 43 26.14 -16.51 5.18
C ALA A 43 27.01 -15.28 4.88
N SER A 44 27.08 -14.82 3.62
CA SER A 44 27.82 -13.62 3.24
C SER A 44 27.20 -12.34 3.84
N ALA A 45 25.88 -12.30 3.96
CA ALA A 45 25.18 -11.20 4.62
C ALA A 45 25.56 -11.07 6.10
N ALA A 46 25.64 -12.21 6.80
CA ALA A 46 26.03 -12.26 8.21
C ALA A 46 27.50 -11.86 8.42
N ALA A 47 28.38 -12.15 7.45
CA ALA A 47 29.78 -11.77 7.51
C ALA A 47 29.99 -10.24 7.44
N ILE A 48 29.15 -9.52 6.69
CA ILE A 48 29.26 -8.08 6.50
C ILE A 48 28.49 -7.30 7.58
N TYR A 49 27.25 -7.74 7.90
CA TYR A 49 26.30 -6.98 8.73
C TYR A 49 26.06 -7.62 10.12
N GLY A 50 26.76 -8.73 10.42
CA GLY A 50 26.70 -9.41 11.71
C GLY A 50 25.34 -10.06 12.00
N SER A 51 25.00 -10.20 13.29
CA SER A 51 23.78 -10.88 13.76
C SER A 51 22.50 -10.22 13.28
N ARG A 52 22.50 -8.95 12.94
CA ARG A 52 21.33 -8.22 12.39
C ARG A 52 20.91 -8.74 11.02
N ALA A 53 21.81 -9.41 10.31
CA ALA A 53 21.55 -10.00 9.01
C ALA A 53 20.95 -11.43 9.07
N ALA A 54 20.62 -11.93 10.26
CA ALA A 54 20.12 -13.31 10.44
C ALA A 54 18.84 -13.61 9.62
N ASN A 55 18.02 -12.61 9.35
CA ASN A 55 16.79 -12.72 8.53
C ASN A 55 17.01 -12.30 7.06
N GLY A 56 18.26 -12.08 6.66
CA GLY A 56 18.65 -11.56 5.35
C GLY A 56 18.87 -10.04 5.36
N VAL A 57 19.44 -9.55 4.26
CA VAL A 57 19.71 -8.11 4.04
C VAL A 57 19.13 -7.70 2.69
N VAL A 58 18.42 -6.60 2.67
CA VAL A 58 17.93 -5.93 1.45
C VAL A 58 18.80 -4.71 1.22
N ILE A 59 19.61 -4.74 0.17
CA ILE A 59 20.50 -3.63 -0.21
C ILE A 59 19.78 -2.82 -1.28
N VAL A 60 19.53 -1.56 -0.98
CA VAL A 60 18.94 -0.59 -1.90
C VAL A 60 20.01 0.38 -2.34
N THR A 61 20.29 0.38 -3.64
CA THR A 61 21.22 1.34 -4.26
C THR A 61 20.41 2.39 -4.99
N THR A 62 20.65 3.65 -4.68
CA THR A 62 19.94 4.75 -5.31
C THR A 62 20.72 5.29 -6.51
N LYS A 63 19.99 5.91 -7.45
CA LYS A 63 20.59 6.57 -8.62
C LYS A 63 21.50 7.71 -8.20
N LYS A 64 22.60 7.87 -8.93
CA LYS A 64 23.61 8.92 -8.71
C LYS A 64 23.86 9.69 -10.01
N GLY A 65 24.46 10.85 -9.91
CA GLY A 65 24.97 11.56 -11.07
C GLY A 65 26.07 10.78 -11.78
N VAL A 66 26.24 10.99 -13.08
CA VAL A 66 27.26 10.32 -13.88
C VAL A 66 28.43 11.28 -14.08
N GLU A 67 29.66 10.79 -13.84
CA GLU A 67 30.88 11.56 -14.03
C GLU A 67 31.03 12.00 -15.49
N GLY A 68 31.46 13.26 -15.70
CA GLY A 68 31.67 13.82 -17.03
C GLY A 68 30.40 14.02 -17.86
N SER A 69 29.21 13.78 -17.31
CA SER A 69 27.95 13.96 -18.03
C SER A 69 27.53 15.42 -18.08
N LYS A 70 26.93 15.82 -19.23
CA LYS A 70 26.26 17.12 -19.33
C LYS A 70 25.04 17.13 -18.42
N PRO A 71 24.64 18.32 -17.90
CA PRO A 71 23.37 18.44 -17.16
C PRO A 71 22.20 17.89 -17.98
N THR A 72 21.44 16.99 -17.37
CA THR A 72 20.27 16.35 -17.96
C THR A 72 19.08 16.57 -17.05
N VAL A 73 17.96 16.96 -17.64
CA VAL A 73 16.69 17.09 -16.94
C VAL A 73 15.75 16.00 -17.48
N SER A 74 15.20 15.20 -16.59
CA SER A 74 14.21 14.19 -16.92
C SER A 74 12.92 14.47 -16.14
N PHE A 75 11.80 14.45 -16.84
CA PHE A 75 10.48 14.60 -16.26
C PHE A 75 9.60 13.41 -16.69
N ASN A 76 9.01 12.74 -15.72
CA ASN A 76 8.05 11.66 -15.92
C ASN A 76 6.74 12.01 -15.24
N TYR A 77 5.63 11.78 -15.95
CA TYR A 77 4.30 11.93 -15.39
C TYR A 77 3.44 10.75 -15.81
N ASN A 78 2.83 10.10 -14.82
CA ASN A 78 1.97 8.96 -15.03
C ASN A 78 0.63 9.18 -14.33
N VAL A 79 -0.45 8.83 -15.03
CA VAL A 79 -1.80 8.78 -14.47
C VAL A 79 -2.31 7.36 -14.59
N THR A 80 -2.80 6.82 -13.49
CA THR A 80 -3.41 5.48 -13.43
C THR A 80 -4.80 5.59 -12.87
N THR A 81 -5.74 4.86 -13.45
CA THR A 81 -7.11 4.76 -12.97
C THR A 81 -7.38 3.33 -12.51
N ASP A 82 -7.76 3.18 -11.25
CA ASP A 82 -8.12 1.89 -10.67
C ASP A 82 -9.65 1.82 -10.51
N VAL A 83 -10.25 0.78 -11.09
CA VAL A 83 -11.70 0.53 -11.00
C VAL A 83 -11.95 -0.86 -10.43
N GLN A 84 -12.95 -0.99 -9.60
CA GLN A 84 -13.35 -2.28 -9.09
C GLN A 84 -14.16 -3.04 -10.16
N ILE A 85 -13.62 -4.17 -10.62
CA ILE A 85 -14.22 -4.97 -11.70
C ILE A 85 -15.32 -5.89 -11.17
N LYS A 86 -15.19 -6.41 -9.95
CA LYS A 86 -16.16 -7.34 -9.34
C LYS A 86 -16.56 -6.87 -7.96
N ASN A 87 -17.86 -6.84 -7.71
CA ASN A 87 -18.42 -6.68 -6.38
C ASN A 87 -18.71 -8.06 -5.78
N PHE A 88 -18.53 -8.20 -4.48
CA PHE A 88 -19.12 -9.32 -3.77
C PHE A 88 -20.65 -9.21 -3.87
N ARG A 89 -21.32 -10.34 -4.11
CA ARG A 89 -22.77 -10.38 -4.01
C ARG A 89 -23.16 -10.27 -2.54
N ILE A 90 -23.81 -9.20 -2.20
CA ILE A 90 -24.41 -8.98 -0.89
C ILE A 90 -25.93 -9.01 -1.04
N LEU A 91 -26.62 -9.36 0.03
CA LEU A 91 -28.07 -9.27 0.06
C LEU A 91 -28.46 -7.78 0.22
N TYR A 92 -29.25 -7.29 -0.71
CA TYR A 92 -29.85 -5.95 -0.59
C TYR A 92 -31.06 -5.98 0.31
N GLY A 93 -31.58 -4.83 0.71
CA GLY A 93 -32.60 -4.71 1.72
C GLY A 93 -33.80 -5.63 1.50
N ASP A 94 -34.32 -5.76 0.26
CA ASP A 94 -35.46 -6.65 -0.04
C ASP A 94 -35.05 -8.13 0.05
N GLU A 95 -33.96 -8.54 -0.56
CA GLU A 95 -33.43 -9.91 -0.48
C GLU A 95 -33.06 -10.29 0.96
N TRP A 96 -32.49 -9.34 1.70
CA TRP A 96 -32.17 -9.53 3.13
C TRP A 96 -33.45 -9.73 3.94
N ARG A 97 -34.47 -8.87 3.78
CA ARG A 97 -35.76 -9.00 4.48
C ARG A 97 -36.43 -10.34 4.18
N GLU A 98 -36.42 -10.77 2.91
CA GLU A 98 -36.99 -12.06 2.52
C GLU A 98 -36.22 -13.22 3.17
N THR A 99 -34.90 -13.13 3.18
CA THR A 99 -34.04 -14.14 3.81
C THR A 99 -34.30 -14.21 5.31
N VAL A 100 -34.37 -13.08 6.00
CA VAL A 100 -34.67 -13.04 7.45
C VAL A 100 -36.08 -13.59 7.76
N ARG A 101 -37.08 -13.24 6.95
CA ARG A 101 -38.44 -13.83 7.11
C ARG A 101 -38.43 -15.35 6.90
N ARG A 102 -37.63 -15.87 5.96
CA ARG A 102 -37.49 -17.32 5.81
C ARG A 102 -36.88 -17.95 7.05
N PHE A 103 -35.80 -17.39 7.59
CA PHE A 103 -35.20 -17.89 8.83
C PHE A 103 -36.18 -17.77 10.02
N ALA A 104 -36.96 -16.71 10.13
CA ALA A 104 -37.96 -16.57 11.15
C ALA A 104 -39.01 -17.69 11.09
N LYS A 105 -39.47 -18.07 9.87
CA LYS A 105 -40.38 -19.22 9.70
C LYS A 105 -39.73 -20.53 10.13
N GLU A 106 -38.49 -20.76 9.79
CA GLU A 106 -37.72 -21.95 10.19
C GLU A 106 -37.55 -21.99 11.72
N THR A 107 -37.26 -20.84 12.35
CA THR A 107 -37.12 -20.71 13.80
C THR A 107 -38.42 -21.16 14.53
N LEU A 108 -39.60 -20.75 14.04
CA LEU A 108 -40.86 -21.13 14.65
C LEU A 108 -41.22 -22.64 14.55
N VAL A 109 -40.54 -23.37 13.66
CA VAL A 109 -40.67 -24.84 13.62
C VAL A 109 -40.02 -25.48 14.84
N TYR A 110 -38.92 -24.91 15.35
CA TYR A 110 -38.17 -25.41 16.50
C TYR A 110 -38.61 -24.76 17.81
N ASP A 111 -38.95 -23.47 17.77
CA ASP A 111 -39.43 -22.68 18.93
C ASP A 111 -40.64 -21.84 18.53
N PRO A 112 -41.86 -22.40 18.65
CA PRO A 112 -43.08 -21.69 18.27
C PRO A 112 -43.40 -20.45 19.13
N SER A 113 -42.74 -20.30 20.27
CA SER A 113 -42.90 -19.17 21.18
C SER A 113 -41.90 -18.02 20.95
N ASN A 114 -41.03 -18.11 19.96
CA ASN A 114 -40.02 -17.12 19.69
C ASN A 114 -40.63 -15.77 19.31
N GLN A 115 -40.58 -14.83 20.24
CA GLN A 115 -41.20 -13.50 20.10
C GLN A 115 -40.64 -12.70 18.90
N TYR A 116 -39.31 -12.81 18.68
CA TYR A 116 -38.67 -12.12 17.57
C TYR A 116 -39.16 -12.64 16.23
N ALA A 117 -39.24 -13.95 16.08
CA ALA A 117 -39.73 -14.56 14.83
C ALA A 117 -41.19 -14.22 14.56
N LEU A 118 -42.03 -14.20 15.60
CA LEU A 118 -43.44 -13.78 15.52
C LEU A 118 -43.55 -12.33 15.08
N GLU A 119 -42.83 -11.41 15.69
CA GLU A 119 -42.83 -9.99 15.35
C GLU A 119 -42.40 -9.75 13.88
N ILE A 120 -41.35 -10.42 13.39
CA ILE A 120 -40.87 -10.31 12.00
C ILE A 120 -41.94 -10.77 11.00
N LEU A 121 -42.70 -11.77 11.35
CA LEU A 121 -43.71 -12.40 10.47
C LEU A 121 -45.10 -11.78 10.57
N GLU A 122 -45.35 -10.87 11.51
CA GLU A 122 -46.62 -10.17 11.59
C GLU A 122 -46.94 -9.43 10.27
N PRO A 123 -48.19 -9.44 9.81
CA PRO A 123 -48.66 -8.60 8.73
C PRO A 123 -48.37 -7.13 9.05
N ASN A 124 -47.74 -6.39 8.19
CA ASN A 124 -47.34 -5.00 8.39
C ASN A 124 -46.22 -4.77 9.43
N SER A 125 -45.47 -5.80 9.80
CA SER A 125 -44.29 -5.61 10.66
C SER A 125 -43.29 -4.63 10.09
N THR A 126 -42.87 -3.66 10.88
CA THR A 126 -41.79 -2.71 10.57
C THR A 126 -40.43 -3.09 11.17
N ALA A 127 -40.36 -4.26 11.84
CA ALA A 127 -39.19 -4.72 12.56
C ALA A 127 -37.90 -4.78 11.68
N LEU A 128 -38.09 -5.06 10.39
CA LEU A 128 -36.95 -5.13 9.44
C LEU A 128 -36.68 -3.80 8.71
N GLY A 129 -37.40 -2.75 9.01
CA GLY A 129 -37.29 -1.46 8.34
C GLY A 129 -37.56 -1.53 6.83
N SER A 130 -37.39 -0.41 6.14
CA SER A 130 -37.63 -0.26 4.69
C SER A 130 -36.38 0.13 3.90
N ALA A 131 -35.24 0.35 4.56
CA ALA A 131 -34.02 0.79 3.91
C ALA A 131 -33.50 -0.25 2.88
N ASN A 132 -33.06 0.23 1.72
CA ASN A 132 -32.50 -0.61 0.65
C ASN A 132 -31.25 0.06 0.04
N THR A 133 -30.38 0.59 0.90
CA THR A 133 -29.17 1.28 0.48
C THR A 133 -28.07 0.26 0.18
N ASN A 134 -27.47 0.37 -1.00
CA ASN A 134 -26.26 -0.36 -1.32
C ASN A 134 -25.05 0.39 -0.77
N TRP A 135 -24.67 0.11 0.45
CA TRP A 135 -23.53 0.75 1.11
C TRP A 135 -22.21 0.54 0.36
N PHE A 136 -22.10 -0.55 -0.40
CA PHE A 136 -20.92 -0.79 -1.23
C PHE A 136 -20.78 0.25 -2.34
N ASP A 137 -21.90 0.63 -2.96
CA ASP A 137 -21.88 1.65 -4.00
C ASP A 137 -21.70 3.06 -3.44
N GLU A 138 -22.19 3.29 -2.22
CA GLU A 138 -22.04 4.59 -1.55
C GLU A 138 -20.60 4.90 -1.14
N VAL A 139 -19.83 3.88 -0.76
CA VAL A 139 -18.46 4.08 -0.27
C VAL A 139 -17.40 3.95 -1.34
N LYS A 140 -17.69 3.33 -2.48
CA LYS A 140 -16.72 3.14 -3.54
C LYS A 140 -16.63 4.35 -4.46
N GLN A 141 -15.47 4.52 -5.06
CA GLN A 141 -15.22 5.48 -6.12
C GLN A 141 -14.18 4.95 -7.10
N THR A 142 -14.11 5.53 -8.29
CA THR A 142 -12.99 5.34 -9.19
C THR A 142 -11.78 6.02 -8.59
N ALA A 143 -10.73 5.26 -8.36
CA ALA A 143 -9.49 5.80 -7.82
C ALA A 143 -8.60 6.33 -8.96
N ILE A 144 -8.05 7.51 -8.76
CA ILE A 144 -7.09 8.11 -9.68
C ILE A 144 -5.76 8.27 -8.93
N ARG A 145 -4.69 7.88 -9.59
CA ARG A 145 -3.33 8.00 -9.07
C ARG A 145 -2.51 8.86 -10.02
N HIS A 146 -1.88 9.88 -9.47
CA HIS A 146 -0.94 10.75 -10.16
C HIS A 146 0.46 10.49 -9.62
N ASN A 147 1.44 10.33 -10.50
CA ASN A 147 2.84 10.27 -10.14
C ASN A 147 3.63 11.20 -11.06
N ALA A 148 4.33 12.17 -10.47
CA ALA A 148 5.16 13.13 -11.17
C ALA A 148 6.57 13.09 -10.59
N ASP A 149 7.59 12.89 -11.43
CA ASP A 149 9.00 12.84 -11.06
C ASP A 149 9.81 13.80 -11.91
N LEU A 150 10.59 14.65 -11.28
CA LEU A 150 11.56 15.54 -11.91
C LEU A 150 12.95 15.20 -11.39
N THR A 151 13.86 14.87 -12.29
CA THR A 151 15.25 14.58 -11.94
C THR A 151 16.19 15.47 -12.74
N VAL A 152 17.13 16.10 -12.05
CA VAL A 152 18.23 16.86 -12.64
C VAL A 152 19.53 16.19 -12.24
N SER A 153 20.32 15.77 -13.19
CA SER A 153 21.60 15.12 -12.93
C SER A 153 22.69 15.62 -13.86
N GLY A 154 23.92 15.55 -13.39
CA GLY A 154 25.08 15.93 -14.16
C GLY A 154 26.37 15.66 -13.42
N GLY A 155 27.50 15.90 -14.05
CA GLY A 155 28.80 15.72 -13.43
C GLY A 155 29.95 16.26 -14.21
N SER A 156 31.03 16.58 -13.51
CA SER A 156 32.35 16.89 -14.05
C SER A 156 33.29 15.72 -13.74
N LYS A 157 34.57 15.86 -14.05
CA LYS A 157 35.61 14.88 -13.64
C LYS A 157 35.84 14.82 -12.14
N VAL A 158 35.44 15.88 -11.41
CA VAL A 158 35.71 16.04 -9.96
C VAL A 158 34.45 15.91 -9.13
N SER A 159 33.28 16.19 -9.70
CA SER A 159 32.03 16.17 -8.94
C SER A 159 30.87 15.66 -9.80
N LYS A 160 29.95 14.95 -9.18
CA LYS A 160 28.69 14.54 -9.80
C LYS A 160 27.54 14.82 -8.84
N TYR A 161 26.36 15.10 -9.40
CA TYR A 161 25.16 15.42 -8.65
C TYR A 161 23.92 14.82 -9.28
N LEU A 162 22.93 14.56 -8.41
CA LEU A 162 21.58 14.21 -8.79
C LEU A 162 20.62 14.88 -7.79
N ILE A 163 19.64 15.58 -8.33
CA ILE A 163 18.54 16.19 -7.58
C ILE A 163 17.25 15.58 -8.11
N SER A 164 16.43 15.01 -7.24
CA SER A 164 15.13 14.47 -7.63
C SER A 164 14.03 15.08 -6.75
N LEU A 165 12.88 15.31 -7.37
CA LEU A 165 11.63 15.71 -6.75
C LEU A 165 10.56 14.76 -7.25
N SER A 166 9.77 14.19 -6.34
CA SER A 166 8.64 13.36 -6.70
C SER A 166 7.38 13.71 -5.93
N VAL A 167 6.26 13.66 -6.63
CA VAL A 167 4.92 13.84 -6.09
C VAL A 167 4.11 12.62 -6.45
N PHE A 168 3.56 11.98 -5.44
CA PHE A 168 2.65 10.86 -5.57
C PHE A 168 1.34 11.20 -4.87
N ASP A 169 0.25 11.18 -5.60
CA ASP A 169 -1.09 11.41 -5.11
C ASP A 169 -2.01 10.28 -5.57
N GLN A 170 -2.64 9.62 -4.63
CA GLN A 170 -3.51 8.48 -4.88
C GLN A 170 -4.82 8.63 -4.14
N GLN A 171 -5.91 8.62 -4.87
CA GLN A 171 -7.24 8.43 -4.31
C GLN A 171 -7.47 6.93 -4.06
N GLY A 172 -8.05 6.60 -2.92
CA GLY A 172 -8.46 5.23 -2.63
C GLY A 172 -9.72 4.83 -3.41
N MET A 173 -9.90 3.53 -3.68
CA MET A 173 -11.16 3.00 -4.24
C MET A 173 -12.33 3.09 -3.23
N VAL A 174 -12.02 3.30 -1.97
CA VAL A 174 -12.98 3.61 -0.90
C VAL A 174 -12.80 5.07 -0.54
N LYS A 175 -13.88 5.83 -0.48
CA LYS A 175 -13.87 7.25 -0.10
C LYS A 175 -13.19 7.46 1.24
N GLY A 176 -12.29 8.44 1.32
CA GLY A 176 -11.53 8.78 2.53
C GLY A 176 -10.22 7.99 2.71
N GLY A 177 -9.84 7.12 1.77
CA GLY A 177 -8.58 6.39 1.77
C GLY A 177 -7.54 7.00 0.83
N ASP A 178 -7.23 8.30 0.98
CA ASP A 178 -6.33 9.02 0.08
C ASP A 178 -4.89 9.01 0.64
N LEU A 179 -3.91 8.98 -0.25
CA LEU A 179 -2.48 9.03 0.11
C LEU A 179 -1.76 10.05 -0.78
N SER A 180 -1.11 11.01 -0.14
CA SER A 180 -0.22 11.96 -0.82
C SER A 180 1.19 11.86 -0.26
N ARG A 181 2.19 11.81 -1.12
CA ARG A 181 3.60 11.73 -0.74
C ARG A 181 4.44 12.67 -1.60
N TYR A 182 5.29 13.44 -0.94
CA TYR A 182 6.21 14.39 -1.56
C TYR A 182 7.63 14.04 -1.15
N ASN A 183 8.50 13.75 -2.09
CA ASN A 183 9.90 13.42 -1.81
C ASN A 183 10.82 14.43 -2.52
N ALA A 184 11.89 14.82 -1.83
CA ALA A 184 12.97 15.61 -2.38
C ALA A 184 14.29 14.98 -1.97
N ARG A 185 15.18 14.76 -2.92
CA ARG A 185 16.47 14.12 -2.69
C ARG A 185 17.57 14.87 -3.41
N VAL A 186 18.69 15.02 -2.74
CA VAL A 186 19.94 15.57 -3.29
C VAL A 186 21.07 14.57 -3.02
N SER A 187 21.76 14.16 -4.05
CA SER A 187 22.96 13.31 -3.97
C SER A 187 24.11 14.03 -4.65
N THR A 188 25.21 14.21 -3.93
CA THR A 188 26.44 14.80 -4.46
C THR A 188 27.62 13.92 -4.08
N GLU A 189 28.52 13.70 -5.01
CA GLU A 189 29.79 13.02 -4.77
C GLU A 189 30.93 13.86 -5.34
N MET A 190 32.00 13.97 -4.58
CA MET A 190 33.22 14.68 -4.99
C MET A 190 34.40 13.71 -4.92
N ASN A 191 35.16 13.62 -6.01
CA ASN A 191 36.43 12.89 -6.06
C ASN A 191 37.54 13.87 -5.61
N VAL A 192 38.18 13.56 -4.50
CA VAL A 192 39.32 14.32 -3.97
C VAL A 192 40.61 13.67 -4.42
#